data_3b5879e7cfe668bd898c2333b6f82e50
#
_entry.id   3b5879e7cfe668bd898c2333b6f82e50
#
_cell.length_a   1.000
_cell.length_b   1.000
_cell.length_c   1.000
_cell.angle_alpha   90.00
_cell.angle_beta   90.00
_cell.angle_gamma   90.00
#
_symmetry.space_group_name_H-M   'P 1'
#
loop_
_entity.id
_entity.type
_entity.pdbx_description
1 polymer ?
#
loop_
_entity_poly.entity_id
_entity_poly.type
_entity_poly.pdbx_seq_one_letter_code
_entity_poly.pdbx_strand_id
1 'polypeptide(L)'
;MQEPTPHELGLDPANESPFKGKTGLRRVWNAFNYSLAGLKAAYLCEDAFRQEVWLALLLIPTAFVLPVPWLGRGLMIASVLLVLVVELLNSAIEAVVDRVSLENHRLAKRAKDIGSAAVLVSLLTVVVVWTCVLLEAP
;
A
#
# COMPACT_ATOMS: atom_id res chain seq x y z
N MET A 1 -9.99 -43.05 19.90
CA MET A 1 -10.23 -41.64 19.58
C MET A 1 -9.96 -41.48 18.09
N GLN A 2 -11.00 -41.22 17.31
CA GLN A 2 -10.82 -40.88 15.89
C GLN A 2 -10.40 -39.40 15.79
N GLU A 3 -9.38 -39.13 14.98
CA GLU A 3 -9.04 -37.73 14.67
C GLU A 3 -10.20 -37.08 13.93
N PRO A 4 -10.55 -35.80 14.27
CA PRO A 4 -11.62 -35.11 13.59
C PRO A 4 -11.28 -34.94 12.10
N THR A 5 -12.26 -35.17 11.24
CA THR A 5 -12.10 -34.99 9.79
C THR A 5 -11.97 -33.51 9.43
N PRO A 6 -11.31 -33.15 8.31
CA PRO A 6 -11.20 -31.76 7.87
C PRO A 6 -12.53 -31.01 7.80
N HIS A 7 -13.64 -31.71 7.53
CA HIS A 7 -15.00 -31.18 7.50
C HIS A 7 -15.50 -30.76 8.89
N GLU A 8 -15.15 -31.54 9.94
CA GLU A 8 -15.49 -31.23 11.32
C GLU A 8 -14.68 -30.08 11.91
N LEU A 9 -13.52 -29.80 11.34
CA LEU A 9 -12.66 -28.65 11.68
C LEU A 9 -13.02 -27.37 10.93
N GLY A 10 -14.09 -27.35 10.13
CA GLY A 10 -14.49 -26.17 9.33
C GLY A 10 -13.51 -25.86 8.18
N LEU A 11 -12.61 -26.80 7.85
CA LEU A 11 -11.61 -26.66 6.79
C LEU A 11 -12.15 -27.20 5.45
N ASP A 12 -13.42 -26.93 5.14
CA ASP A 12 -14.03 -27.35 3.88
C ASP A 12 -13.53 -26.48 2.73
N PRO A 13 -12.84 -27.04 1.72
CA PRO A 13 -12.39 -26.30 0.54
C PRO A 13 -13.53 -25.60 -0.22
N ALA A 14 -14.79 -26.08 -0.07
CA ALA A 14 -15.97 -25.48 -0.68
C ALA A 14 -16.38 -24.13 -0.02
N ASN A 15 -15.92 -23.86 1.20
CA ASN A 15 -16.24 -22.64 1.97
C ASN A 15 -15.10 -21.61 1.90
N GLU A 16 -14.02 -21.92 1.19
CA GLU A 16 -12.94 -20.98 0.95
C GLU A 16 -13.29 -20.03 -0.19
N SER A 17 -12.83 -18.77 -0.06
CA SER A 17 -13.00 -17.71 -1.07
C SER A 17 -12.84 -18.26 -2.50
N PRO A 18 -13.75 -17.94 -3.45
CA PRO A 18 -13.67 -18.40 -4.86
C PRO A 18 -12.37 -17.99 -5.58
N PHE A 19 -11.51 -17.24 -4.89
CA PHE A 19 -10.18 -16.83 -5.35
C PHE A 19 -9.07 -17.82 -4.99
N LYS A 20 -9.32 -18.81 -4.10
CA LYS A 20 -8.38 -19.87 -3.72
C LYS A 20 -8.56 -21.07 -4.66
N GLY A 21 -7.68 -21.30 -5.62
CA GLY A 21 -7.72 -22.51 -6.45
C GLY A 21 -7.10 -22.42 -7.83
N LYS A 22 -6.58 -21.25 -8.22
CA LYS A 22 -5.88 -21.12 -9.51
C LYS A 22 -4.37 -21.13 -9.29
N THR A 23 -3.70 -22.18 -9.78
CA THR A 23 -2.24 -22.39 -9.64
C THR A 23 -1.48 -21.88 -10.88
N GLY A 24 -0.18 -21.59 -10.72
CA GLY A 24 0.73 -21.26 -11.82
C GLY A 24 0.58 -19.86 -12.40
N LEU A 25 0.94 -19.67 -13.66
CA LEU A 25 0.99 -18.38 -14.38
C LEU A 25 -0.37 -17.67 -14.40
N ARG A 26 -1.48 -18.39 -14.43
CA ARG A 26 -2.83 -17.82 -14.39
C ARG A 26 -3.12 -17.11 -13.06
N ARG A 27 -2.57 -17.62 -11.95
CA ARG A 27 -2.66 -16.96 -10.64
C ARG A 27 -1.91 -15.64 -10.64
N VAL A 28 -0.70 -15.62 -11.19
CA VAL A 28 0.14 -14.41 -11.31
C VAL A 28 -0.56 -13.37 -12.18
N TRP A 29 -1.12 -13.77 -13.32
CA TRP A 29 -1.86 -12.88 -14.21
C TRP A 29 -3.10 -12.27 -13.53
N ASN A 30 -3.87 -13.09 -12.81
CA ASN A 30 -5.02 -12.59 -12.07
C ASN A 30 -4.60 -11.61 -10.96
N ALA A 31 -3.53 -11.92 -10.21
CA ALA A 31 -3.00 -11.03 -9.18
C ALA A 31 -2.56 -9.69 -9.77
N PHE A 32 -1.92 -9.68 -10.93
CA PHE A 32 -1.55 -8.46 -11.65
C PHE A 32 -2.79 -7.63 -12.03
N ASN A 33 -3.83 -8.26 -12.58
CA ASN A 33 -5.07 -7.57 -12.93
C ASN A 33 -5.78 -6.98 -11.69
N TYR A 34 -5.78 -7.70 -10.56
CA TYR A 34 -6.32 -7.17 -9.30
C TYR A 34 -5.49 -5.99 -8.78
N SER A 35 -4.18 -6.03 -8.92
CA SER A 35 -3.32 -4.90 -8.55
C SER A 35 -3.61 -3.67 -9.41
N LEU A 36 -3.77 -3.83 -10.71
CA LEU A 36 -4.16 -2.72 -11.60
C LEU A 36 -5.55 -2.16 -11.26
N ALA A 37 -6.51 -3.03 -10.96
CA ALA A 37 -7.83 -2.61 -10.53
C ALA A 37 -7.79 -1.84 -9.20
N GLY A 38 -6.98 -2.30 -8.23
CA GLY A 38 -6.76 -1.60 -6.97
C GLY A 38 -6.13 -0.22 -7.15
N LEU A 39 -5.06 -0.11 -7.95
CA LEU A 39 -4.43 1.17 -8.28
C LEU A 39 -5.41 2.14 -8.97
N LYS A 40 -6.20 1.63 -9.90
CA LYS A 40 -7.24 2.43 -10.56
C LYS A 40 -8.30 2.92 -9.58
N ALA A 41 -8.77 2.05 -8.68
CA ALA A 41 -9.76 2.41 -7.67
C ALA A 41 -9.21 3.50 -6.72
N ALA A 42 -7.99 3.33 -6.20
CA ALA A 42 -7.34 4.34 -5.37
C ALA A 42 -7.19 5.68 -6.10
N TYR A 43 -6.73 5.67 -7.35
CA TYR A 43 -6.58 6.90 -8.14
C TYR A 43 -7.91 7.62 -8.40
N LEU A 44 -9.01 6.89 -8.60
CA LEU A 44 -10.32 7.48 -8.88
C LEU A 44 -11.05 7.94 -7.63
N CYS A 45 -10.87 7.25 -6.50
CA CYS A 45 -11.65 7.48 -5.29
C CYS A 45 -10.93 8.32 -4.23
N GLU A 46 -9.57 8.32 -4.22
CA GLU A 46 -8.78 8.92 -3.15
C GLU A 46 -8.02 10.15 -3.63
N ASP A 47 -8.36 11.31 -3.07
CA ASP A 47 -7.71 12.59 -3.41
C ASP A 47 -6.24 12.62 -2.98
N ALA A 48 -5.93 12.09 -1.79
CA ALA A 48 -4.57 12.01 -1.26
C ALA A 48 -3.68 11.17 -2.17
N PHE A 49 -4.14 9.97 -2.57
CA PHE A 49 -3.39 9.11 -3.48
C PHE A 49 -3.09 9.79 -4.83
N ARG A 50 -4.04 10.56 -5.39
CA ARG A 50 -3.79 11.33 -6.61
C ARG A 50 -2.67 12.37 -6.44
N GLN A 51 -2.69 13.10 -5.31
CA GLN A 51 -1.67 14.12 -5.02
C GLN A 51 -0.29 13.47 -4.88
N GLU A 52 -0.20 12.33 -4.19
CA GLU A 52 1.04 11.60 -4.01
C GLU A 52 1.57 10.98 -5.32
N VAL A 53 0.69 10.52 -6.21
CA VAL A 53 1.08 10.09 -7.57
C VAL A 53 1.69 11.25 -8.35
N TRP A 54 1.11 12.45 -8.32
CA TRP A 54 1.70 13.61 -8.99
C TRP A 54 3.03 14.01 -8.37
N LEU A 55 3.15 13.94 -7.04
CA LEU A 55 4.42 14.17 -6.34
C LEU A 55 5.47 13.14 -6.75
N ALA A 56 5.11 11.87 -6.85
CA ALA A 56 6.00 10.81 -7.31
C ALA A 56 6.46 11.01 -8.76
N LEU A 57 5.54 11.43 -9.65
CA LEU A 57 5.86 11.77 -11.05
C LEU A 57 6.82 12.95 -11.18
N LEU A 58 6.87 13.84 -10.20
CA LEU A 58 7.84 14.93 -10.12
C LEU A 58 9.17 14.46 -9.51
N LEU A 59 9.11 13.82 -8.34
CA LEU A 59 10.30 13.48 -7.55
C LEU A 59 11.13 12.35 -8.18
N ILE A 60 10.51 11.31 -8.71
CA ILE A 60 11.25 10.17 -9.28
C ILE A 60 12.13 10.60 -10.47
N PRO A 61 11.63 11.33 -11.48
CA PRO A 61 12.50 11.88 -12.53
C PRO A 61 13.56 12.81 -11.99
N THR A 62 13.25 13.65 -11.01
CA THR A 62 14.21 14.54 -10.36
C THR A 62 15.38 13.76 -9.74
N ALA A 63 15.12 12.64 -9.07
CA ALA A 63 16.18 11.78 -8.52
C ALA A 63 17.12 11.22 -9.62
N PHE A 64 16.65 11.03 -10.86
CA PHE A 64 17.50 10.59 -11.98
C PHE A 64 18.41 11.70 -12.50
N VAL A 65 17.99 12.94 -12.42
CA VAL A 65 18.76 14.10 -12.96
C VAL A 65 19.80 14.61 -11.96
N LEU A 66 19.57 14.41 -10.65
CA LEU A 66 20.48 14.88 -9.61
C LEU A 66 21.83 14.14 -9.63
N PRO A 67 22.94 14.85 -9.38
CA PRO A 67 24.30 14.28 -9.33
C PRO A 67 24.56 13.56 -8.01
N VAL A 68 23.81 12.49 -7.76
CA VAL A 68 23.91 11.69 -6.53
C VAL A 68 24.36 10.27 -6.83
N PRO A 69 25.04 9.56 -5.89
CA PRO A 69 25.41 8.16 -6.04
C PRO A 69 24.21 7.26 -6.32
N TRP A 70 24.43 6.16 -7.02
CA TRP A 70 23.35 5.21 -7.36
C TRP A 70 22.58 4.69 -6.16
N LEU A 71 23.27 4.43 -5.04
CA LEU A 71 22.62 4.00 -3.80
C LEU A 71 21.71 5.09 -3.23
N GLY A 72 22.18 6.33 -3.19
CA GLY A 72 21.38 7.48 -2.73
C GLY A 72 20.13 7.67 -3.62
N ARG A 73 20.31 7.58 -4.94
CA ARG A 73 19.20 7.64 -5.91
C ARG A 73 18.17 6.54 -5.65
N GLY A 74 18.64 5.30 -5.43
CA GLY A 74 17.76 4.18 -5.10
C GLY A 74 16.96 4.42 -3.82
N LEU A 75 17.59 4.96 -2.76
CA LEU A 75 16.92 5.31 -1.51
C LEU A 75 15.89 6.44 -1.71
N MET A 76 16.22 7.47 -2.48
CA MET A 76 15.30 8.55 -2.81
C MET A 76 14.05 8.02 -3.50
N ILE A 77 14.19 7.19 -4.53
CA ILE A 77 13.06 6.58 -5.26
C ILE A 77 12.27 5.64 -4.33
N ALA A 78 12.96 4.80 -3.56
CA ALA A 78 12.30 3.86 -2.64
C ALA A 78 11.46 4.57 -1.59
N SER A 79 11.94 5.71 -1.05
CA SER A 79 11.18 6.50 -0.08
C SER A 79 9.88 7.07 -0.68
N VAL A 80 9.92 7.53 -1.92
CA VAL A 80 8.72 8.03 -2.62
C VAL A 80 7.73 6.89 -2.91
N LEU A 81 8.21 5.73 -3.37
CA LEU A 81 7.35 4.56 -3.59
C LEU A 81 6.74 4.05 -2.28
N LEU A 82 7.46 4.16 -1.16
CA LEU A 82 6.95 3.79 0.16
C LEU A 82 5.73 4.63 0.55
N VAL A 83 5.72 5.94 0.24
CA VAL A 83 4.54 6.80 0.48
C VAL A 83 3.32 6.22 -0.25
N LEU A 84 3.44 5.90 -1.54
CA LEU A 84 2.34 5.33 -2.31
C LEU A 84 1.85 3.99 -1.73
N VAL A 85 2.76 3.14 -1.24
CA VAL A 85 2.39 1.87 -0.59
C VAL A 85 1.62 2.12 0.70
N VAL A 86 2.09 3.05 1.54
CA VAL A 86 1.44 3.38 2.82
C VAL A 86 0.06 3.98 2.58
N GLU A 87 -0.09 4.87 1.58
CA GLU A 87 -1.38 5.46 1.24
C GLU A 87 -2.37 4.42 0.71
N LEU A 88 -1.93 3.48 -0.14
CA LEU A 88 -2.78 2.36 -0.58
C LEU A 88 -3.28 1.51 0.60
N LEU A 89 -2.43 1.28 1.60
CA LEU A 89 -2.81 0.54 2.82
C LEU A 89 -3.76 1.38 3.68
N ASN A 90 -3.53 2.68 3.82
CA ASN A 90 -4.42 3.59 4.52
C ASN A 90 -5.81 3.60 3.88
N SER A 91 -5.89 3.79 2.57
CA SER A 91 -7.15 3.76 1.80
C SER A 91 -7.89 2.42 1.96
N ALA A 92 -7.17 1.30 1.95
CA ALA A 92 -7.77 -0.01 2.17
C ALA A 92 -8.34 -0.16 3.60
N ILE A 93 -7.64 0.35 4.62
CA ILE A 93 -8.13 0.37 6.01
C ILE A 93 -9.38 1.25 6.11
N GLU A 94 -9.37 2.44 5.53
CA GLU A 94 -10.52 3.35 5.53
C GLU A 94 -11.75 2.72 4.89
N ALA A 95 -11.59 2.08 3.74
CA ALA A 95 -12.67 1.38 3.05
C ALA A 95 -13.29 0.25 3.90
N VAL A 96 -12.46 -0.51 4.64
CA VAL A 96 -12.94 -1.55 5.57
C VAL A 96 -13.64 -0.93 6.77
N VAL A 97 -13.07 0.11 7.38
CA VAL A 97 -13.64 0.80 8.54
C VAL A 97 -15.00 1.40 8.19
N ASP A 98 -15.12 2.06 7.05
CA ASP A 98 -16.37 2.67 6.59
C ASP A 98 -17.45 1.64 6.26
N ARG A 99 -17.06 0.45 5.82
CA ARG A 99 -17.98 -0.67 5.58
C ARG A 99 -18.54 -1.26 6.88
N VAL A 100 -17.70 -1.37 7.92
CA VAL A 100 -18.06 -2.06 9.18
C VAL A 100 -18.75 -1.11 10.16
N SER A 101 -18.40 0.17 10.15
CA SER A 101 -18.90 1.15 11.10
C SER A 101 -19.49 2.35 10.38
N LEU A 102 -20.81 2.33 10.15
CA LEU A 102 -21.58 3.50 9.70
C LEU A 102 -21.78 4.53 10.83
N GLU A 103 -21.51 4.16 12.07
CA GLU A 103 -21.61 5.02 13.23
C GLU A 103 -20.22 5.55 13.64
N ASN A 104 -20.21 6.73 14.27
CA ASN A 104 -18.98 7.44 14.69
C ASN A 104 -18.34 6.76 15.92
N HIS A 105 -17.88 5.50 15.74
CA HIS A 105 -17.34 4.68 16.81
C HIS A 105 -15.90 5.09 17.12
N ARG A 106 -15.54 5.22 18.41
CA ARG A 106 -14.19 5.61 18.86
C ARG A 106 -13.07 4.78 18.26
N LEU A 107 -13.27 3.48 18.04
CA LEU A 107 -12.26 2.60 17.45
C LEU A 107 -12.12 2.83 15.96
N ALA A 108 -13.21 3.10 15.23
CA ALA A 108 -13.19 3.44 13.82
C ALA A 108 -12.39 4.74 13.58
N LYS A 109 -12.68 5.79 14.36
CA LYS A 109 -11.91 7.05 14.31
C LYS A 109 -10.44 6.80 14.60
N ARG A 110 -10.11 6.04 15.66
CA ARG A 110 -8.72 5.75 16.02
C ARG A 110 -7.97 4.99 14.93
N ALA A 111 -8.64 4.06 14.23
CA ALA A 111 -8.02 3.33 13.12
C ALA A 111 -7.66 4.27 11.96
N LYS A 112 -8.55 5.18 11.59
CA LYS A 112 -8.30 6.20 10.57
C LYS A 112 -7.18 7.18 10.98
N ASP A 113 -7.19 7.65 12.22
CA ASP A 113 -6.15 8.54 12.75
C ASP A 113 -4.76 7.87 12.72
N ILE A 114 -4.68 6.57 13.03
CA ILE A 114 -3.42 5.79 12.95
C ILE A 114 -2.97 5.61 11.51
N GLY A 115 -3.88 5.35 10.58
CA GLY A 115 -3.58 5.26 9.15
C GLY A 115 -2.99 6.55 8.61
N SER A 116 -3.65 7.69 8.91
CA SER A 116 -3.14 9.02 8.54
C SER A 116 -1.78 9.33 9.17
N ALA A 117 -1.54 8.90 10.41
CA ALA A 117 -0.24 9.05 11.06
C ALA A 117 0.86 8.24 10.34
N ALA A 118 0.54 7.04 9.84
CA ALA A 118 1.49 6.24 9.05
C ALA A 118 1.87 6.95 7.74
N VAL A 119 0.90 7.56 7.06
CA VAL A 119 1.15 8.39 5.86
C VAL A 119 2.07 9.56 6.20
N LEU A 120 1.80 10.29 7.28
CA LEU A 120 2.65 11.40 7.72
C LEU A 120 4.09 10.95 7.96
N VAL A 121 4.30 9.81 8.64
CA VAL A 121 5.65 9.26 8.90
C VAL A 121 6.34 8.88 7.59
N SER A 122 5.63 8.33 6.62
CA SER A 122 6.20 8.00 5.30
C SER A 122 6.64 9.25 4.54
N LEU A 123 5.86 10.33 4.58
CA LEU A 123 6.22 11.63 3.98
C LEU A 123 7.46 12.25 4.67
N LEU A 124 7.53 12.19 5.99
CA LEU A 124 8.73 12.60 6.74
C LEU A 124 9.96 11.78 6.35
N THR A 125 9.79 10.49 6.08
CA THR A 125 10.87 9.62 5.59
C THR A 125 11.43 10.11 4.26
N VAL A 126 10.57 10.56 3.33
CA VAL A 126 11.05 11.19 2.08
C VAL A 126 11.92 12.40 2.39
N VAL A 127 11.44 13.31 3.24
CA VAL A 127 12.21 14.53 3.60
C VAL A 127 13.58 14.18 4.18
N VAL A 128 13.62 13.23 5.13
CA VAL A 128 14.88 12.80 5.77
C VAL A 128 15.83 12.18 4.75
N VAL A 129 15.36 11.21 3.97
CA VAL A 129 16.21 10.50 2.99
C VAL A 129 16.75 11.47 1.93
N TRP A 130 15.90 12.34 1.39
CA TRP A 130 16.32 13.30 0.37
C TRP A 130 17.32 14.31 0.96
N THR A 131 17.07 14.82 2.15
CA THR A 131 18.00 15.74 2.82
C THR A 131 19.36 15.07 3.04
N CYS A 132 19.41 13.86 3.59
CA CYS A 132 20.66 13.13 3.82
C CYS A 132 21.44 12.91 2.52
N VAL A 133 20.77 12.43 1.47
CA VAL A 133 21.43 12.15 0.18
C VAL A 133 21.93 13.42 -0.49
N LEU A 134 21.16 14.53 -0.42
CA LEU A 134 21.57 15.80 -1.03
C LEU A 134 22.71 16.48 -0.26
N LEU A 135 22.80 16.30 1.05
CA LEU A 135 23.93 16.82 1.86
C LEU A 135 25.22 16.05 1.62
N GLU A 136 25.14 14.78 1.18
CA GLU A 136 26.31 13.96 0.80
C GLU A 136 26.72 14.15 -0.67
N ALA A 137 25.88 14.82 -1.47
CA ALA A 137 26.19 15.07 -2.87
C ALA A 137 27.41 15.99 -3.01
N PRO A 138 28.33 15.74 -3.96
CA PRO A 138 29.53 16.51 -4.17
C PRO A 138 29.26 17.93 -4.66
#